data_3fa436304192c9544ed2c94a08a21dbb
#
_entry.id   3fa436304192c9544ed2c94a08a21dbb
#
_cell.length_a   1.000
_cell.length_b   1.000
_cell.length_c   1.000
_cell.angle_alpha   90.00
_cell.angle_beta   90.00
_cell.angle_gamma   90.00
#
_symmetry.space_group_name_H-M   'P 1'
#
loop_
_entity.id
_entity.type
_entity.pdbx_description
1 polymer ?
#
loop_
_entity_poly.entity_id
_entity_poly.type
_entity_poly.pdbx_seq_one_letter_code
_entity_poly.pdbx_strand_id
1 'polypeptide(L)'
;MSIVEYAFFQNAIIGSLLASIACGFIGTYIVSRRLVFISGGITHASFGGIGIGVYLGINPILSAMAYAVASAFGVQWMSRSVKVREDSAIALFWTFGMSVGILCSFLTPGFMPDLPSFLFGSILTISHADIVLLAAVTAVVATVFTLFYRTILSISFDNTFARSQHLPVSVMEYLLMALIAMTIVSTLRLVGIVLAMSLLTVPQMTANLFTFSFRRIIAASIAIGWADCLAGLAISYWLNVPSGAAIIFASIVIYAALRTIKSAVRKFK
;
A
#
# COMPACT_ATOMS: atom_id res chain seq x y z
N MET A 1 -11.52 10.71 31.29
CA MET A 1 -10.77 9.66 30.57
C MET A 1 -10.23 10.27 29.29
N SER A 2 -8.94 10.22 29.09
CA SER A 2 -8.35 10.71 27.84
C SER A 2 -8.68 9.71 26.71
N ILE A 3 -8.92 10.22 25.50
CA ILE A 3 -9.26 9.37 24.33
C ILE A 3 -8.16 8.32 24.04
N VAL A 4 -6.93 8.57 24.49
CA VAL A 4 -5.76 7.72 24.35
C VAL A 4 -5.84 6.44 25.19
N GLU A 5 -6.74 6.37 26.18
CA GLU A 5 -6.94 5.20 27.05
C GLU A 5 -7.82 4.13 26.40
N TYR A 6 -8.54 4.47 25.33
CA TYR A 6 -9.38 3.50 24.63
C TYR A 6 -8.54 2.59 23.72
N ALA A 7 -8.75 1.28 23.84
CA ALA A 7 -8.02 0.25 23.09
C ALA A 7 -8.09 0.47 21.56
N PHE A 8 -9.23 0.92 21.04
CA PHE A 8 -9.38 1.19 19.61
C PHE A 8 -8.46 2.31 19.12
N PHE A 9 -8.25 3.35 19.94
CA PHE A 9 -7.38 4.47 19.59
C PHE A 9 -5.90 4.08 19.66
N GLN A 10 -5.52 3.28 20.67
CA GLN A 10 -4.16 2.73 20.76
C GLN A 10 -3.87 1.82 19.56
N ASN A 11 -4.80 0.95 19.17
CA ASN A 11 -4.70 0.11 18.00
C ASN A 11 -4.57 0.95 16.71
N ALA A 12 -5.31 2.05 16.60
CA ALA A 12 -5.21 2.95 15.45
C ALA A 12 -3.83 3.61 15.34
N ILE A 13 -3.23 4.04 16.45
CA ILE A 13 -1.89 4.63 16.46
C ILE A 13 -0.84 3.58 16.09
N ILE A 14 -0.89 2.39 16.69
CA ILE A 14 0.06 1.31 16.39
C ILE A 14 -0.10 0.86 14.94
N GLY A 15 -1.33 0.65 14.49
CA GLY A 15 -1.62 0.25 13.11
C GLY A 15 -1.15 1.29 12.09
N SER A 16 -1.38 2.58 12.36
CA SER A 16 -0.90 3.67 11.48
C SER A 16 0.62 3.75 11.40
N LEU A 17 1.32 3.51 12.51
CA LEU A 17 2.78 3.47 12.53
C LEU A 17 3.31 2.29 11.69
N LEU A 18 2.79 1.08 11.93
CA LEU A 18 3.18 -0.12 11.17
C LEU A 18 2.87 0.03 9.67
N ALA A 19 1.68 0.54 9.33
CA ALA A 19 1.31 0.81 7.94
C ALA A 19 2.27 1.83 7.31
N SER A 20 2.62 2.91 8.02
CA SER A 20 3.56 3.92 7.53
C SER A 20 4.95 3.35 7.31
N ILE A 21 5.42 2.44 8.18
CA ILE A 21 6.71 1.75 8.00
C ILE A 21 6.66 0.86 6.75
N ALA A 22 5.69 -0.04 6.63
CA ALA A 22 5.57 -0.93 5.48
C ALA A 22 5.40 -0.14 4.16
N CYS A 23 4.51 0.85 4.15
CA CYS A 23 4.28 1.72 3.00
C CYS A 23 5.49 2.62 2.70
N GLY A 24 6.28 3.01 3.69
CA GLY A 24 7.51 3.78 3.48
C GLY A 24 8.55 3.02 2.68
N PHE A 25 8.77 1.75 3.00
CA PHE A 25 9.67 0.88 2.25
C PHE A 25 9.13 0.57 0.84
N ILE A 26 7.94 -0.02 0.78
CA ILE A 26 7.33 -0.49 -0.47
C ILE A 26 6.99 0.68 -1.41
N GLY A 27 6.41 1.76 -0.88
CA GLY A 27 6.05 2.94 -1.66
C GLY A 27 7.27 3.64 -2.26
N THR A 28 8.41 3.68 -1.53
CA THR A 28 9.65 4.23 -2.09
C THR A 28 10.10 3.43 -3.32
N TYR A 29 10.01 2.10 -3.29
CA TYR A 29 10.28 1.25 -4.45
C TYR A 29 9.29 1.52 -5.58
N ILE A 30 7.98 1.50 -5.29
CA ILE A 30 6.90 1.73 -6.26
C ILE A 30 7.08 3.08 -6.97
N VAL A 31 7.31 4.17 -6.23
CA VAL A 31 7.47 5.51 -6.79
C VAL A 31 8.77 5.62 -7.60
N SER A 32 9.88 5.05 -7.13
CA SER A 32 11.16 5.05 -7.84
C SER A 32 11.10 4.30 -9.17
N ARG A 33 10.33 3.21 -9.22
CA ARG A 33 10.11 2.38 -10.42
C ARG A 33 8.97 2.89 -11.30
N ARG A 34 8.25 3.95 -10.90
CA ARG A 34 7.06 4.47 -11.57
C ARG A 34 5.92 3.45 -11.68
N LEU A 35 5.83 2.54 -10.73
CA LEU A 35 4.84 1.45 -10.66
C LEU A 35 3.61 1.86 -9.84
N VAL A 36 3.30 3.15 -9.72
CA VAL A 36 2.20 3.63 -8.85
C VAL A 36 0.85 2.98 -9.20
N PHE A 37 0.61 2.68 -10.47
CA PHE A 37 -0.61 2.00 -10.93
C PHE A 37 -0.80 0.60 -10.34
N ILE A 38 0.31 -0.08 -9.98
CA ILE A 38 0.25 -1.45 -9.42
C ILE A 38 -0.42 -1.46 -8.04
N SER A 39 -0.26 -0.39 -7.25
CA SER A 39 -0.92 -0.29 -5.95
C SER A 39 -2.43 -0.35 -6.08
N GLY A 40 -3.02 0.42 -7.02
CA GLY A 40 -4.44 0.37 -7.32
C GLY A 40 -4.89 -0.95 -7.93
N GLY A 41 -4.14 -1.45 -8.92
CA GLY A 41 -4.46 -2.70 -9.61
C GLY A 41 -4.54 -3.89 -8.66
N ILE A 42 -3.52 -4.08 -7.83
CA ILE A 42 -3.48 -5.20 -6.86
C ILE A 42 -4.53 -5.02 -5.75
N THR A 43 -4.75 -3.78 -5.30
CA THR A 43 -5.78 -3.50 -4.29
C THR A 43 -7.17 -3.93 -4.78
N HIS A 44 -7.54 -3.55 -5.99
CA HIS A 44 -8.81 -3.95 -6.58
C HIS A 44 -8.84 -5.43 -6.97
N ALA A 45 -7.74 -6.00 -7.44
CA ALA A 45 -7.66 -7.42 -7.73
C ALA A 45 -7.88 -8.27 -6.46
N SER A 46 -7.40 -7.83 -5.29
CA SER A 46 -7.58 -8.53 -4.01
C SER A 46 -9.05 -8.75 -3.64
N PHE A 47 -9.96 -7.91 -4.16
CA PHE A 47 -11.41 -8.09 -4.00
C PHE A 47 -11.90 -9.43 -4.58
N GLY A 48 -11.27 -9.92 -5.65
CA GLY A 48 -11.53 -11.27 -6.19
C GLY A 48 -11.24 -12.35 -5.15
N GLY A 49 -10.14 -12.21 -4.44
CA GLY A 49 -9.79 -13.13 -3.35
C GLY A 49 -10.76 -13.05 -2.16
N ILE A 50 -11.25 -11.85 -1.80
CA ILE A 50 -12.28 -11.70 -0.76
C ILE A 50 -13.55 -12.45 -1.18
N GLY A 51 -14.04 -12.24 -2.40
CA GLY A 51 -15.23 -12.92 -2.92
C GLY A 51 -15.09 -14.43 -2.93
N ILE A 52 -13.96 -14.96 -3.40
CA ILE A 52 -13.65 -16.40 -3.35
C ILE A 52 -13.65 -16.91 -1.91
N GLY A 53 -13.03 -16.18 -0.99
CA GLY A 53 -12.95 -16.55 0.43
C GLY A 53 -14.34 -16.67 1.07
N VAL A 54 -15.22 -15.70 0.80
CA VAL A 54 -16.59 -15.71 1.29
C VAL A 54 -17.38 -16.87 0.66
N TYR A 55 -17.27 -17.08 -0.65
CA TYR A 55 -17.99 -18.14 -1.36
C TYR A 55 -17.58 -19.54 -0.88
N LEU A 56 -16.29 -19.77 -0.63
CA LEU A 56 -15.77 -21.06 -0.15
C LEU A 56 -15.86 -21.22 1.38
N GLY A 57 -16.32 -20.21 2.13
CA GLY A 57 -16.39 -20.26 3.59
C GLY A 57 -15.00 -20.27 4.29
N ILE A 58 -13.95 -19.82 3.61
CA ILE A 58 -12.60 -19.71 4.16
C ILE A 58 -12.31 -18.28 4.59
N ASN A 59 -11.19 -18.07 5.32
CA ASN A 59 -10.81 -16.72 5.77
C ASN A 59 -10.63 -15.76 4.58
N PRO A 60 -11.47 -14.72 4.44
CA PRO A 60 -11.43 -13.82 3.29
C PRO A 60 -10.12 -13.04 3.14
N ILE A 61 -9.40 -12.79 4.25
CA ILE A 61 -8.14 -12.05 4.23
C ILE A 61 -7.02 -12.90 3.67
N LEU A 62 -6.93 -14.16 4.09
CA LEU A 62 -5.94 -15.10 3.58
C LEU A 62 -6.18 -15.38 2.10
N SER A 63 -7.45 -15.53 1.70
CA SER A 63 -7.85 -15.68 0.31
C SER A 63 -7.49 -14.43 -0.52
N ALA A 64 -7.77 -13.23 0.01
CA ALA A 64 -7.38 -11.97 -0.62
C ALA A 64 -5.86 -11.86 -0.80
N MET A 65 -5.09 -12.25 0.21
CA MET A 65 -3.63 -12.22 0.17
C MET A 65 -3.07 -13.19 -0.87
N ALA A 66 -3.56 -14.42 -0.90
CA ALA A 66 -3.16 -15.41 -1.89
C ALA A 66 -3.49 -14.95 -3.33
N TYR A 67 -4.71 -14.43 -3.54
CA TYR A 67 -5.14 -13.93 -4.83
C TYR A 67 -4.35 -12.68 -5.27
N ALA A 68 -4.07 -11.76 -4.35
CA ALA A 68 -3.26 -10.57 -4.63
C ALA A 68 -1.82 -10.91 -5.03
N VAL A 69 -1.19 -11.87 -4.32
CA VAL A 69 0.16 -12.35 -4.67
C VAL A 69 0.14 -13.07 -6.03
N ALA A 70 -0.86 -13.91 -6.29
CA ALA A 70 -1.02 -14.57 -7.59
C ALA A 70 -1.23 -13.54 -8.72
N SER A 71 -2.03 -12.51 -8.50
CA SER A 71 -2.25 -11.42 -9.45
C SER A 71 -0.96 -10.62 -9.69
N ALA A 72 -0.20 -10.30 -8.65
CA ALA A 72 1.08 -9.61 -8.76
C ALA A 72 2.10 -10.42 -9.59
N PHE A 73 2.16 -11.73 -9.37
CA PHE A 73 2.97 -12.63 -10.18
C PHE A 73 2.48 -12.70 -11.63
N GLY A 74 1.17 -12.73 -11.84
CA GLY A 74 0.57 -12.69 -13.17
C GLY A 74 0.92 -11.43 -13.94
N VAL A 75 0.83 -10.26 -13.30
CA VAL A 75 1.27 -8.97 -13.88
C VAL A 75 2.75 -9.02 -14.29
N GLN A 76 3.61 -9.50 -13.39
CA GLN A 76 5.06 -9.59 -13.65
C GLN A 76 5.37 -10.58 -14.78
N TRP A 77 4.68 -11.73 -14.81
CA TRP A 77 4.84 -12.72 -15.86
C TRP A 77 4.38 -12.19 -17.23
N MET A 78 3.22 -11.54 -17.30
CA MET A 78 2.72 -10.95 -18.54
C MET A 78 3.65 -9.86 -19.08
N SER A 79 4.14 -8.99 -18.21
CA SER A 79 5.05 -7.93 -18.61
C SER A 79 6.39 -8.47 -19.14
N ARG A 80 6.92 -9.51 -18.50
CA ARG A 80 8.23 -10.07 -18.87
C ARG A 80 8.19 -11.08 -20.01
N SER A 81 7.30 -12.06 -19.94
CA SER A 81 7.28 -13.21 -20.86
C SER A 81 6.43 -12.95 -22.07
N VAL A 82 5.29 -12.30 -21.90
CA VAL A 82 4.36 -11.98 -23.00
C VAL A 82 4.64 -10.61 -23.61
N LYS A 83 5.51 -9.80 -22.95
CA LYS A 83 5.89 -8.43 -23.37
C LYS A 83 4.69 -7.48 -23.48
N VAL A 84 3.66 -7.70 -22.69
CA VAL A 84 2.54 -6.78 -22.54
C VAL A 84 3.01 -5.59 -21.71
N ARG A 85 2.52 -4.38 -22.01
CA ARG A 85 2.81 -3.19 -21.19
C ARG A 85 2.30 -3.40 -19.76
N GLU A 86 3.10 -3.00 -18.77
CA GLU A 86 2.75 -3.18 -17.35
C GLU A 86 1.38 -2.61 -17.00
N ASP A 87 1.05 -1.40 -17.50
CA ASP A 87 -0.25 -0.77 -17.27
C ASP A 87 -1.41 -1.63 -17.77
N SER A 88 -1.25 -2.27 -18.94
CA SER A 88 -2.28 -3.13 -19.53
C SER A 88 -2.43 -4.44 -18.77
N ALA A 89 -1.32 -5.02 -18.31
CA ALA A 89 -1.35 -6.21 -17.46
C ALA A 89 -2.03 -5.92 -16.12
N ILE A 90 -1.70 -4.79 -15.49
CA ILE A 90 -2.34 -4.34 -14.24
C ILE A 90 -3.84 -4.17 -14.44
N ALA A 91 -4.27 -3.48 -15.52
CA ALA A 91 -5.68 -3.27 -15.82
C ALA A 91 -6.45 -4.57 -16.03
N LEU A 92 -5.83 -5.57 -16.65
CA LEU A 92 -6.42 -6.89 -16.86
C LEU A 92 -6.66 -7.60 -15.53
N PHE A 93 -5.65 -7.69 -14.66
CA PHE A 93 -5.79 -8.33 -13.35
C PHE A 93 -6.73 -7.56 -12.42
N TRP A 94 -6.77 -6.22 -12.52
CA TRP A 94 -7.73 -5.39 -11.81
C TRP A 94 -9.17 -5.76 -12.18
N THR A 95 -9.51 -5.68 -13.48
CA THR A 95 -10.87 -5.92 -13.96
C THR A 95 -11.28 -7.38 -13.76
N PHE A 96 -10.37 -8.34 -13.98
CA PHE A 96 -10.62 -9.75 -13.74
C PHE A 96 -10.88 -10.03 -12.26
N GLY A 97 -10.05 -9.51 -11.34
CA GLY A 97 -10.25 -9.70 -9.91
C GLY A 97 -11.56 -9.09 -9.41
N MET A 98 -11.91 -7.87 -9.86
CA MET A 98 -13.19 -7.26 -9.54
C MET A 98 -14.37 -8.11 -10.03
N SER A 99 -14.30 -8.62 -11.26
CA SER A 99 -15.36 -9.47 -11.84
C SER A 99 -15.53 -10.75 -11.04
N VAL A 100 -14.44 -11.44 -10.72
CA VAL A 100 -14.47 -12.66 -9.89
C VAL A 100 -15.06 -12.37 -8.51
N GLY A 101 -14.63 -11.29 -7.87
CA GLY A 101 -15.14 -10.89 -6.55
C GLY A 101 -16.64 -10.65 -6.55
N ILE A 102 -17.14 -9.91 -7.55
CA ILE A 102 -18.58 -9.64 -7.70
C ILE A 102 -19.35 -10.93 -7.97
N LEU A 103 -18.90 -11.75 -8.91
CA LEU A 103 -19.56 -13.02 -9.23
C LEU A 103 -19.67 -13.93 -8.00
N CYS A 104 -18.57 -14.13 -7.26
CA CYS A 104 -18.58 -14.94 -6.05
C CYS A 104 -19.52 -14.37 -4.97
N SER A 105 -19.55 -13.03 -4.83
CA SER A 105 -20.44 -12.37 -3.88
C SER A 105 -21.91 -12.58 -4.20
N PHE A 106 -22.29 -12.51 -5.47
CA PHE A 106 -23.68 -12.80 -5.90
C PHE A 106 -24.07 -14.28 -5.82
N LEU A 107 -23.10 -15.18 -5.97
CA LEU A 107 -23.33 -16.62 -5.81
C LEU A 107 -23.43 -17.06 -4.34
N THR A 108 -23.07 -16.20 -3.38
CA THR A 108 -23.12 -16.52 -1.96
C THR A 108 -24.51 -16.16 -1.39
N PRO A 109 -25.34 -17.12 -0.95
CA PRO A 109 -26.67 -16.84 -0.43
C PRO A 109 -26.63 -15.96 0.83
N GLY A 110 -27.44 -14.92 0.87
CA GLY A 110 -27.68 -14.10 2.07
C GLY A 110 -26.58 -13.12 2.47
N PHE A 111 -25.49 -13.04 1.70
CA PHE A 111 -24.37 -12.11 2.00
C PHE A 111 -24.14 -11.15 0.82
N MET A 112 -24.44 -9.87 1.04
CA MET A 112 -23.89 -8.80 0.21
C MET A 112 -22.78 -8.11 0.97
N PRO A 113 -21.52 -8.22 0.52
CA PRO A 113 -20.45 -7.42 1.11
C PRO A 113 -20.79 -5.93 0.96
N ASP A 114 -20.69 -5.18 2.05
CA ASP A 114 -20.76 -3.73 1.99
C ASP A 114 -19.50 -3.21 1.29
N LEU A 115 -19.56 -3.12 -0.06
CA LEU A 115 -18.49 -2.63 -0.92
C LEU A 115 -17.92 -1.27 -0.46
N PRO A 116 -18.74 -0.28 -0.04
CA PRO A 116 -18.24 0.96 0.52
C PRO A 116 -17.35 0.77 1.74
N SER A 117 -17.61 -0.18 2.61
CA SER A 117 -16.78 -0.40 3.81
C SER A 117 -15.36 -0.86 3.48
N PHE A 118 -15.18 -1.62 2.40
CA PHE A 118 -13.85 -2.00 1.91
C PHE A 118 -13.12 -0.86 1.20
N LEU A 119 -13.86 0.03 0.53
CA LEU A 119 -13.26 1.17 -0.18
C LEU A 119 -12.66 2.19 0.79
N PHE A 120 -13.40 2.52 1.83
CA PHE A 120 -13.01 3.60 2.76
C PHE A 120 -12.30 3.09 4.01
N GLY A 121 -12.48 1.81 4.37
CA GLY A 121 -11.94 1.23 5.58
C GLY A 121 -12.31 2.03 6.84
N SER A 122 -11.91 1.56 7.99
CA SER A 122 -11.97 2.35 9.21
C SER A 122 -10.80 1.97 10.10
N ILE A 123 -9.88 2.90 10.29
CA ILE A 123 -8.73 2.70 11.17
C ILE A 123 -9.14 2.46 12.63
N LEU A 124 -10.40 2.80 12.98
CA LEU A 124 -10.94 2.62 14.32
C LEU A 124 -11.48 1.20 14.59
N THR A 125 -11.65 0.37 13.55
CA THR A 125 -12.18 -1.00 13.67
C THR A 125 -11.10 -2.08 13.63
N ILE A 126 -9.85 -1.70 13.86
CA ILE A 126 -8.68 -2.58 13.79
C ILE A 126 -8.73 -3.63 14.91
N SER A 127 -8.69 -4.91 14.54
CA SER A 127 -8.56 -6.02 15.47
C SER A 127 -7.10 -6.29 15.85
N HIS A 128 -6.89 -6.97 16.99
CA HIS A 128 -5.56 -7.43 17.38
C HIS A 128 -4.91 -8.35 16.34
N ALA A 129 -5.70 -9.20 15.68
CA ALA A 129 -5.22 -10.09 14.63
C ALA A 129 -4.70 -9.32 13.40
N ASP A 130 -5.35 -8.20 13.06
CA ASP A 130 -4.92 -7.34 11.95
C ASP A 130 -3.57 -6.66 12.26
N ILE A 131 -3.37 -6.22 13.51
CA ILE A 131 -2.10 -5.63 13.95
C ILE A 131 -0.98 -6.66 13.89
N VAL A 132 -1.21 -7.90 14.35
CA VAL A 132 -0.23 -8.98 14.32
C VAL A 132 0.15 -9.32 12.87
N LEU A 133 -0.84 -9.43 11.97
CA LEU A 133 -0.60 -9.67 10.55
C LEU A 133 0.24 -8.54 9.93
N LEU A 134 -0.15 -7.29 10.18
CA LEU A 134 0.59 -6.14 9.67
C LEU A 134 2.00 -6.04 10.24
N ALA A 135 2.17 -6.32 11.53
CA ALA A 135 3.49 -6.36 12.17
C ALA A 135 4.39 -7.42 11.55
N ALA A 136 3.86 -8.63 11.30
CA ALA A 136 4.59 -9.70 10.63
C ALA A 136 5.01 -9.31 9.22
N VAL A 137 4.09 -8.76 8.42
CA VAL A 137 4.39 -8.28 7.05
C VAL A 137 5.42 -7.14 7.09
N THR A 138 5.26 -6.18 8.00
CA THR A 138 6.19 -5.06 8.17
C THR A 138 7.59 -5.54 8.53
N ALA A 139 7.70 -6.52 9.44
CA ALA A 139 8.97 -7.12 9.82
C ALA A 139 9.65 -7.84 8.63
N VAL A 140 8.89 -8.59 7.84
CA VAL A 140 9.40 -9.26 6.63
C VAL A 140 9.88 -8.21 5.61
N VAL A 141 9.08 -7.18 5.34
CA VAL A 141 9.44 -6.09 4.42
C VAL A 141 10.71 -5.39 4.88
N ALA A 142 10.78 -4.97 6.14
CA ALA A 142 11.97 -4.31 6.69
C ALA A 142 13.21 -5.20 6.62
N THR A 143 13.09 -6.50 6.92
CA THR A 143 14.17 -7.47 6.84
C THR A 143 14.67 -7.64 5.41
N VAL A 144 13.79 -7.84 4.44
CA VAL A 144 14.16 -7.98 3.02
C VAL A 144 14.82 -6.70 2.51
N PHE A 145 14.27 -5.53 2.83
CA PHE A 145 14.87 -4.26 2.39
C PHE A 145 16.22 -3.98 3.05
N THR A 146 16.45 -4.41 4.28
CA THR A 146 17.75 -4.24 4.94
C THR A 146 18.80 -5.22 4.41
N LEU A 147 18.45 -6.50 4.24
CA LEU A 147 19.36 -7.53 3.74
C LEU A 147 19.72 -7.31 2.27
N PHE A 148 18.75 -6.99 1.44
CA PHE A 148 18.91 -6.85 -0.01
C PHE A 148 18.94 -5.39 -0.49
N TYR A 149 19.26 -4.45 0.41
CA TYR A 149 19.21 -3.01 0.13
C TYR A 149 19.94 -2.63 -1.17
N ARG A 150 21.18 -3.10 -1.36
CA ARG A 150 21.98 -2.79 -2.55
C ARG A 150 21.35 -3.32 -3.83
N THR A 151 20.83 -4.53 -3.80
CA THR A 151 20.17 -5.17 -4.93
C THR A 151 18.88 -4.45 -5.30
N ILE A 152 18.04 -4.12 -4.30
CA ILE A 152 16.79 -3.38 -4.49
C ILE A 152 17.08 -1.98 -5.05
N LEU A 153 18.11 -1.30 -4.53
CA LEU A 153 18.53 0.01 -5.01
C LEU A 153 18.94 -0.07 -6.49
N SER A 154 19.80 -1.02 -6.86
CA SER A 154 20.26 -1.19 -8.25
C SER A 154 19.10 -1.46 -9.21
N ILE A 155 18.18 -2.36 -8.83
CA ILE A 155 16.99 -2.69 -9.60
C ILE A 155 16.05 -1.48 -9.72
N SER A 156 15.95 -0.65 -8.67
CA SER A 156 15.05 0.51 -8.66
C SER A 156 15.45 1.58 -9.68
N PHE A 157 16.75 1.71 -9.95
CA PHE A 157 17.24 2.73 -10.87
C PHE A 157 17.53 2.20 -12.28
N ASP A 158 18.19 1.04 -12.39
CA ASP A 158 18.55 0.46 -13.71
C ASP A 158 18.59 -1.06 -13.65
N ASN A 159 17.57 -1.68 -14.25
CA ASN A 159 17.49 -3.14 -14.40
C ASN A 159 18.58 -3.71 -15.28
N THR A 160 19.01 -2.98 -16.31
CA THR A 160 20.01 -3.44 -17.27
C THR A 160 21.37 -3.49 -16.58
N PHE A 161 21.70 -2.44 -15.84
CA PHE A 161 22.89 -2.39 -15.00
C PHE A 161 22.88 -3.49 -13.93
N ALA A 162 21.77 -3.70 -13.23
CA ALA A 162 21.67 -4.76 -12.23
C ALA A 162 21.91 -6.15 -12.82
N ARG A 163 21.43 -6.41 -14.03
CA ARG A 163 21.70 -7.67 -14.78
C ARG A 163 23.16 -7.82 -15.19
N SER A 164 23.82 -6.75 -15.62
CA SER A 164 25.25 -6.79 -15.98
C SER A 164 26.14 -7.09 -14.77
N GLN A 165 25.68 -6.79 -13.56
CA GLN A 165 26.32 -7.14 -12.29
C GLN A 165 25.97 -8.56 -11.80
N HIS A 166 25.36 -9.40 -12.63
CA HIS A 166 24.92 -10.76 -12.31
C HIS A 166 23.98 -10.86 -11.08
N LEU A 167 23.29 -9.77 -10.72
CA LEU A 167 22.32 -9.80 -9.64
C LEU A 167 21.07 -10.62 -10.04
N PRO A 168 20.43 -11.34 -9.10
CA PRO A 168 19.25 -12.17 -9.38
C PRO A 168 17.99 -11.32 -9.57
N VAL A 169 18.00 -10.45 -10.61
CA VAL A 169 16.95 -9.45 -10.87
C VAL A 169 15.56 -10.08 -10.94
N SER A 170 15.41 -11.22 -11.65
CA SER A 170 14.11 -11.88 -11.79
C SER A 170 13.51 -12.30 -10.45
N VAL A 171 14.32 -13.01 -9.64
CA VAL A 171 13.87 -13.50 -8.33
C VAL A 171 13.49 -12.32 -7.43
N MET A 172 14.33 -11.28 -7.43
CA MET A 172 14.09 -10.11 -6.60
C MET A 172 12.84 -9.34 -7.02
N GLU A 173 12.56 -9.22 -8.31
CA GLU A 173 11.33 -8.55 -8.76
C GLU A 173 10.08 -9.35 -8.40
N TYR A 174 10.06 -10.69 -8.54
CA TYR A 174 8.94 -11.50 -8.05
C TYR A 174 8.79 -11.40 -6.53
N LEU A 175 9.89 -11.40 -5.78
CA LEU A 175 9.85 -11.21 -4.32
C LEU A 175 9.25 -9.83 -3.96
N LEU A 176 9.69 -8.77 -4.62
CA LEU A 176 9.16 -7.42 -4.40
C LEU A 176 7.68 -7.32 -4.79
N MET A 177 7.25 -7.97 -5.87
CA MET A 177 5.84 -8.04 -6.25
C MET A 177 4.99 -8.75 -5.17
N ALA A 178 5.49 -9.85 -4.59
CA ALA A 178 4.83 -10.50 -3.47
C ALA A 178 4.73 -9.58 -2.25
N LEU A 179 5.82 -8.89 -1.89
CA LEU A 179 5.84 -7.95 -0.76
C LEU A 179 4.91 -6.75 -0.98
N ILE A 180 4.80 -6.24 -2.21
CA ILE A 180 3.82 -5.21 -2.58
C ILE A 180 2.41 -5.73 -2.31
N ALA A 181 2.06 -6.91 -2.82
CA ALA A 181 0.74 -7.49 -2.65
C ALA A 181 0.40 -7.75 -1.18
N MET A 182 1.33 -8.32 -0.41
CA MET A 182 1.17 -8.57 1.02
C MET A 182 0.99 -7.27 1.81
N THR A 183 1.78 -6.23 1.52
CA THR A 183 1.64 -4.92 2.16
C THR A 183 0.29 -4.30 1.85
N ILE A 184 -0.14 -4.32 0.60
CA ILE A 184 -1.43 -3.79 0.18
C ILE A 184 -2.57 -4.49 0.95
N VAL A 185 -2.64 -5.82 0.94
CA VAL A 185 -3.73 -6.55 1.58
C VAL A 185 -3.73 -6.39 3.09
N SER A 186 -2.57 -6.39 3.74
CA SER A 186 -2.47 -6.18 5.19
C SER A 186 -2.86 -4.76 5.62
N THR A 187 -2.60 -3.75 4.78
CA THR A 187 -3.02 -2.37 5.06
C THR A 187 -4.47 -2.08 4.66
N LEU A 188 -5.01 -2.80 3.68
CA LEU A 188 -6.35 -2.56 3.14
C LEU A 188 -7.43 -2.61 4.22
N ARG A 189 -7.34 -3.56 5.15
CA ARG A 189 -8.29 -3.70 6.24
C ARG A 189 -8.26 -2.54 7.24
N LEU A 190 -7.09 -1.98 7.44
CA LEU A 190 -6.86 -0.89 8.38
C LEU A 190 -7.35 0.43 7.83
N VAL A 191 -7.04 0.69 6.58
CA VAL A 191 -7.14 2.04 6.01
C VAL A 191 -8.02 2.11 4.77
N GLY A 192 -8.49 0.98 4.27
CA GLY A 192 -9.27 0.89 3.03
C GLY A 192 -8.41 1.08 1.77
N ILE A 193 -9.04 0.85 0.63
CA ILE A 193 -8.39 0.87 -0.69
C ILE A 193 -7.75 2.22 -0.98
N VAL A 194 -8.51 3.30 -0.81
CA VAL A 194 -8.10 4.64 -1.24
C VAL A 194 -6.94 5.17 -0.39
N LEU A 195 -7.01 4.94 0.94
CA LEU A 195 -5.94 5.39 1.85
C LEU A 195 -4.67 4.54 1.70
N ALA A 196 -4.79 3.23 1.45
CA ALA A 196 -3.63 2.38 1.18
C ALA A 196 -2.83 2.87 -0.04
N MET A 197 -3.52 3.23 -1.13
CA MET A 197 -2.90 3.85 -2.31
C MET A 197 -2.23 5.18 -1.98
N SER A 198 -2.88 6.03 -1.17
CA SER A 198 -2.33 7.33 -0.76
C SER A 198 -1.06 7.15 0.07
N LEU A 199 -1.05 6.26 1.06
CA LEU A 199 0.13 6.00 1.91
C LEU A 199 1.32 5.40 1.13
N LEU A 200 1.05 4.68 0.04
CA LEU A 200 2.10 4.14 -0.83
C LEU A 200 2.67 5.18 -1.82
N THR A 201 2.09 6.38 -1.91
CA THR A 201 2.49 7.35 -2.94
C THR A 201 2.75 8.76 -2.41
N VAL A 202 1.83 9.34 -1.65
CA VAL A 202 1.89 10.75 -1.26
C VAL A 202 3.05 11.06 -0.30
N PRO A 203 3.30 10.28 0.77
CA PRO A 203 4.45 10.52 1.65
C PRO A 203 5.79 10.44 0.91
N GLN A 204 5.93 9.50 -0.04
CA GLN A 204 7.15 9.33 -0.84
C GLN A 204 7.34 10.49 -1.83
N MET A 205 6.25 10.95 -2.47
CA MET A 205 6.28 12.14 -3.31
C MET A 205 6.67 13.39 -2.50
N THR A 206 6.19 13.50 -1.27
CA THR A 206 6.53 14.58 -0.34
C THR A 206 8.01 14.50 0.06
N ALA A 207 8.51 13.33 0.43
CA ALA A 207 9.91 13.10 0.74
C ALA A 207 10.84 13.45 -0.44
N ASN A 208 10.45 13.12 -1.67
CA ASN A 208 11.18 13.46 -2.89
C ASN A 208 11.30 14.97 -3.15
N LEU A 209 10.49 15.80 -2.51
CA LEU A 209 10.69 17.25 -2.56
C LEU A 209 12.00 17.67 -1.89
N PHE A 210 12.48 16.93 -0.89
CA PHE A 210 13.60 17.35 -0.03
C PHE A 210 14.87 16.54 -0.27
N THR A 211 14.76 15.29 -0.74
CA THR A 211 15.92 14.41 -0.93
C THR A 211 15.76 13.47 -2.10
N PHE A 212 16.90 13.09 -2.72
CA PHE A 212 16.98 12.08 -3.78
C PHE A 212 17.67 10.79 -3.29
N SER A 213 18.10 10.74 -2.06
CA SER A 213 18.73 9.55 -1.48
C SER A 213 17.66 8.53 -1.10
N PHE A 214 17.69 7.34 -1.69
CA PHE A 214 16.72 6.26 -1.48
C PHE A 214 16.48 5.96 0.01
N ARG A 215 17.57 5.87 0.80
CA ARG A 215 17.48 5.64 2.26
C ARG A 215 16.79 6.78 3.01
N ARG A 216 17.10 8.05 2.61
CA ARG A 216 16.46 9.21 3.22
C ARG A 216 15.00 9.34 2.81
N ILE A 217 14.65 8.93 1.58
CA ILE A 217 13.27 8.90 1.11
C ILE A 217 12.47 7.91 1.96
N ILE A 218 12.96 6.70 2.21
CA ILE A 218 12.29 5.72 3.08
C ILE A 218 12.04 6.32 4.46
N ALA A 219 13.07 6.83 5.13
CA ALA A 219 12.94 7.36 6.49
C ALA A 219 11.98 8.56 6.55
N ALA A 220 12.09 9.50 5.60
CA ALA A 220 11.21 10.65 5.52
C ALA A 220 9.76 10.24 5.21
N SER A 221 9.55 9.28 4.30
CA SER A 221 8.21 8.78 3.96
C SER A 221 7.52 8.12 5.15
N ILE A 222 8.25 7.38 5.97
CA ILE A 222 7.72 6.77 7.20
C ILE A 222 7.26 7.88 8.16
N ALA A 223 8.11 8.88 8.40
CA ALA A 223 7.79 9.98 9.31
C ALA A 223 6.61 10.81 8.81
N ILE A 224 6.59 11.17 7.52
CA ILE A 224 5.51 11.93 6.89
C ILE A 224 4.22 11.11 6.90
N GLY A 225 4.24 9.85 6.49
CA GLY A 225 3.06 9.00 6.46
C GLY A 225 2.43 8.82 7.84
N TRP A 226 3.26 8.66 8.89
CA TRP A 226 2.76 8.60 10.25
C TRP A 226 2.17 9.93 10.71
N ALA A 227 2.83 11.05 10.41
CA ALA A 227 2.31 12.39 10.71
C ALA A 227 0.98 12.66 9.99
N ASP A 228 0.86 12.27 8.72
CA ASP A 228 -0.38 12.37 7.93
C ASP A 228 -1.52 11.57 8.58
N CYS A 229 -1.24 10.34 9.05
CA CYS A 229 -2.22 9.51 9.76
C CYS A 229 -2.68 10.18 11.06
N LEU A 230 -1.76 10.70 11.87
CA LEU A 230 -2.10 11.37 13.13
C LEU A 230 -2.90 12.66 12.89
N ALA A 231 -2.50 13.48 11.92
CA ALA A 231 -3.23 14.69 11.54
C ALA A 231 -4.64 14.37 11.04
N GLY A 232 -4.77 13.37 10.17
CA GLY A 232 -6.06 12.94 9.65
C GLY A 232 -6.96 12.32 10.70
N LEU A 233 -6.42 11.54 11.66
CA LEU A 233 -7.18 11.03 12.81
C LEU A 233 -7.70 12.18 13.70
N ALA A 234 -6.89 13.19 13.95
CA ALA A 234 -7.31 14.37 14.70
C ALA A 234 -8.45 15.12 13.97
N ILE A 235 -8.31 15.33 12.66
CA ILE A 235 -9.35 15.96 11.82
C ILE A 235 -10.64 15.12 11.85
N SER A 236 -10.52 13.80 11.68
CA SER A 236 -11.65 12.86 11.72
C SER A 236 -12.42 12.95 13.04
N TYR A 237 -11.70 13.02 14.13
CA TYR A 237 -12.29 13.14 15.46
C TYR A 237 -13.04 14.45 15.67
N TRP A 238 -12.46 15.59 15.27
CA TRP A 238 -13.09 16.90 15.48
C TRP A 238 -14.26 17.18 14.54
N LEU A 239 -14.17 16.70 13.30
CA LEU A 239 -15.20 16.96 12.28
C LEU A 239 -16.24 15.83 12.15
N ASN A 240 -16.08 14.71 12.87
CA ASN A 240 -16.93 13.52 12.75
C ASN A 240 -17.03 12.99 11.30
N VAL A 241 -15.90 12.96 10.57
CA VAL A 241 -15.82 12.47 9.20
C VAL A 241 -15.04 11.14 9.13
N PRO A 242 -15.20 10.32 8.05
CA PRO A 242 -14.48 9.07 7.91
C PRO A 242 -12.95 9.27 7.96
N SER A 243 -12.27 8.49 8.81
CA SER A 243 -10.83 8.65 9.09
C SER A 243 -9.96 8.49 7.84
N GLY A 244 -10.27 7.53 6.97
CA GLY A 244 -9.54 7.32 5.72
C GLY A 244 -9.54 8.55 4.83
N ALA A 245 -10.70 9.15 4.61
CA ALA A 245 -10.84 10.35 3.78
C ALA A 245 -10.11 11.56 4.41
N ALA A 246 -10.19 11.72 5.73
CA ALA A 246 -9.52 12.80 6.45
C ALA A 246 -7.99 12.70 6.34
N ILE A 247 -7.43 11.49 6.45
CA ILE A 247 -5.98 11.26 6.30
C ILE A 247 -5.53 11.57 4.87
N ILE A 248 -6.26 11.11 3.86
CA ILE A 248 -5.92 11.38 2.45
C ILE A 248 -5.93 12.88 2.18
N PHE A 249 -6.98 13.57 2.64
CA PHE A 249 -7.10 15.01 2.49
C PHE A 249 -5.93 15.74 3.15
N ALA A 250 -5.60 15.39 4.40
CA ALA A 250 -4.46 15.94 5.13
C ALA A 250 -3.14 15.72 4.37
N SER A 251 -2.87 14.51 3.90
CA SER A 251 -1.68 14.18 3.11
C SER A 251 -1.53 15.05 1.86
N ILE A 252 -2.62 15.20 1.09
CA ILE A 252 -2.60 16.00 -0.14
C ILE A 252 -2.39 17.47 0.15
N VAL A 253 -3.03 18.00 1.19
CA VAL A 253 -2.87 19.41 1.61
C VAL A 253 -1.45 19.67 2.08
N ILE A 254 -0.87 18.78 2.90
CA ILE A 254 0.52 18.89 3.36
C ILE A 254 1.49 18.86 2.16
N TYR A 255 1.31 17.91 1.23
CA TYR A 255 2.10 17.85 0.01
C TYR A 255 2.02 19.15 -0.81
N ALA A 256 0.81 19.66 -1.06
CA ALA A 256 0.59 20.86 -1.83
C ALA A 256 1.23 22.11 -1.16
N ALA A 257 1.06 22.23 0.17
CA ALA A 257 1.68 23.31 0.94
C ALA A 257 3.20 23.27 0.88
N LEU A 258 3.82 22.11 1.12
CA LEU A 258 5.27 21.95 1.06
C LEU A 258 5.84 22.19 -0.34
N ARG A 259 5.12 21.77 -1.38
CA ARG A 259 5.52 22.01 -2.77
C ARG A 259 5.46 23.49 -3.14
N THR A 260 4.41 24.21 -2.73
CA THR A 260 4.27 25.65 -2.99
C THR A 260 5.32 26.47 -2.24
N ILE A 261 5.58 26.16 -0.96
CA ILE A 261 6.65 26.77 -0.17
C ILE A 261 8.01 26.58 -0.83
N LYS A 262 8.34 25.33 -1.23
CA LYS A 262 9.60 25.05 -1.92
C LYS A 262 9.73 25.79 -3.25
N SER A 263 8.64 25.91 -4.01
CA SER A 263 8.63 26.67 -5.27
C SER A 263 8.85 28.16 -5.05
N ALA A 264 8.24 28.73 -4.00
CA ALA A 264 8.43 30.13 -3.62
C ALA A 264 9.88 30.41 -3.21
N VAL A 265 10.44 29.60 -2.30
CA VAL A 265 11.84 29.73 -1.86
C VAL A 265 12.83 29.62 -3.04
N ARG A 266 12.54 28.79 -4.05
CA ARG A 266 13.39 28.66 -5.24
C ARG A 266 13.35 29.85 -6.18
N LYS A 267 12.26 30.65 -6.15
CA LYS A 267 12.14 31.87 -6.96
C LYS A 267 12.90 33.05 -6.34
N PHE A 268 13.20 33.00 -5.04
CA PHE A 268 13.93 34.05 -4.33
C PHE A 268 15.46 33.75 -4.19
N LYS A 269 15.93 32.63 -4.70
CA LYS A 269 17.35 32.29 -4.90
C LYS A 269 17.74 32.37 -6.38
#